data_ec44dfe7163a18baf2a3adbd61bcc232
#
_entry.id   ec44dfe7163a18baf2a3adbd61bcc232
#
_cell.length_a   1.000
_cell.length_b   1.000
_cell.length_c   1.000
_cell.angle_alpha   90.00
_cell.angle_beta   90.00
_cell.angle_gamma   90.00
#
_symmetry.space_group_name_H-M   'P 1'
#
loop_
_entity.id
_entity.type
_entity.pdbx_description
1 polymer ?
#
loop_
_entity_poly.entity_id
_entity_poly.type
_entity_poly.pdbx_seq_one_letter_code
_entity_poly.pdbx_strand_id
1 'polypeptide(L)'
;MRAHPLIVCRDVQASSRFYQRLLGCLGGHGGDEYERLYDPRLHFSQWGSDGLILQLHAWDVDHHHGSMGDPGVPVGNGVLLWFELDDFDAAVARARELGAPVVLDVHRNPNPAHRELWLKDPDGYTVVICSPDGEAP
;
A
#
# COMPACT_ATOMS: atom_id res chain seq x y z
N MET A 1 -14.49 -9.10 12.46
CA MET A 1 -14.47 -8.33 11.19
C MET A 1 -13.04 -8.25 10.69
N ARG A 2 -12.82 -8.40 9.37
CA ARG A 2 -11.51 -8.19 8.74
C ARG A 2 -11.69 -7.22 7.57
N ALA A 3 -10.81 -6.22 7.48
CA ALA A 3 -10.82 -5.27 6.38
C ALA A 3 -10.03 -5.84 5.20
N HIS A 4 -10.60 -5.78 3.99
CA HIS A 4 -9.96 -6.25 2.76
C HIS A 4 -9.91 -5.11 1.74
N PRO A 5 -9.15 -4.03 1.99
CA PRO A 5 -9.05 -2.91 1.05
C PRO A 5 -8.49 -3.39 -0.29
N LEU A 6 -9.03 -2.83 -1.37
CA LEU A 6 -8.63 -3.15 -2.73
C LEU A 6 -8.44 -1.87 -3.52
N ILE A 7 -7.36 -1.78 -4.28
CA ILE A 7 -7.13 -0.70 -5.24
C ILE A 7 -6.99 -1.29 -6.63
N VAL A 8 -7.38 -0.50 -7.64
CA VAL A 8 -7.18 -0.85 -9.05
C VAL A 8 -5.88 -0.25 -9.57
N CYS A 9 -5.16 -1.02 -10.37
CA CYS A 9 -3.81 -0.71 -10.83
C CYS A 9 -3.70 -0.90 -12.34
N ARG A 10 -2.92 -0.05 -12.98
CA ARG A 10 -2.60 -0.21 -14.41
C ARG A 10 -1.67 -1.41 -14.66
N ASP A 11 -0.77 -1.66 -13.72
CA ASP A 11 0.15 -2.81 -13.75
C ASP A 11 0.21 -3.41 -12.34
N VAL A 12 -0.52 -4.48 -12.13
CA VAL A 12 -0.67 -5.13 -10.82
C VAL A 12 0.68 -5.57 -10.26
N GLN A 13 1.55 -6.16 -11.07
CA GLN A 13 2.83 -6.63 -10.58
C GLN A 13 3.84 -5.51 -10.32
N ALA A 14 3.79 -4.42 -11.08
CA ALA A 14 4.61 -3.24 -10.78
C ALA A 14 4.19 -2.62 -9.44
N SER A 15 2.90 -2.49 -9.19
CA SER A 15 2.37 -2.02 -7.91
C SER A 15 2.71 -2.98 -6.78
N SER A 16 2.61 -4.29 -7.02
CA SER A 16 2.98 -5.30 -6.03
C SER A 16 4.45 -5.16 -5.61
N ARG A 17 5.36 -5.02 -6.57
CA ARG A 17 6.79 -4.81 -6.27
C ARG A 17 7.03 -3.52 -5.48
N PHE A 18 6.32 -2.45 -5.83
CA PHE A 18 6.41 -1.17 -5.11
C PHE A 18 6.06 -1.34 -3.63
N TYR A 19 4.89 -1.92 -3.34
CA TYR A 19 4.44 -2.12 -1.96
C TYR A 19 5.30 -3.12 -1.19
N GLN A 20 5.72 -4.21 -1.82
CA GLN A 20 6.61 -5.17 -1.18
C GLN A 20 7.93 -4.52 -0.76
N ARG A 21 8.51 -3.69 -1.62
CA ARG A 21 9.77 -2.98 -1.31
C ARG A 21 9.56 -1.89 -0.27
N LEU A 22 8.49 -1.11 -0.39
CA LEU A 22 8.20 -0.02 0.55
C LEU A 22 7.89 -0.54 1.95
N LEU A 23 6.97 -1.50 2.05
CA LEU A 23 6.40 -1.97 3.32
C LEU A 23 7.12 -3.19 3.91
N GLY A 24 7.94 -3.88 3.13
CA GLY A 24 8.51 -5.16 3.54
C GLY A 24 7.48 -6.29 3.62
N CYS A 25 6.38 -6.18 2.87
CA CYS A 25 5.32 -7.16 2.85
C CYS A 25 5.56 -8.25 1.78
N LEU A 26 4.70 -9.27 1.76
CA LEU A 26 4.78 -10.40 0.84
C LEU A 26 3.66 -10.31 -0.20
N GLY A 27 3.98 -10.64 -1.46
CA GLY A 27 2.99 -10.93 -2.49
C GLY A 27 2.53 -12.39 -2.41
N GLY A 28 1.25 -12.64 -2.63
CA GLY A 28 0.65 -13.96 -2.42
C GLY A 28 0.25 -14.72 -3.67
N HIS A 29 -0.11 -14.04 -4.75
CA HIS A 29 -0.68 -14.67 -5.95
C HIS A 29 0.18 -14.58 -7.19
N GLY A 30 0.85 -13.46 -7.43
CA GLY A 30 1.73 -13.26 -8.58
C GLY A 30 1.02 -13.16 -9.93
N GLY A 31 -0.28 -12.86 -9.95
CA GLY A 31 -1.07 -12.75 -11.17
C GLY A 31 -1.01 -11.37 -11.82
N ASP A 32 -1.33 -11.29 -13.12
CA ASP A 32 -1.41 -10.02 -13.84
C ASP A 32 -2.71 -9.26 -13.55
N GLU A 33 -3.76 -9.96 -13.17
CA GLU A 33 -5.08 -9.41 -12.93
C GLU A 33 -5.35 -9.12 -11.44
N TYR A 34 -4.70 -9.88 -10.56
CA TYR A 34 -4.98 -9.84 -9.13
C TYR A 34 -3.77 -10.23 -8.29
N GLU A 35 -3.58 -9.53 -7.17
CA GLU A 35 -2.54 -9.81 -6.20
C GLU A 35 -3.05 -9.51 -4.79
N ARG A 36 -2.53 -10.24 -3.82
CA ARG A 36 -2.74 -10.00 -2.40
C ARG A 36 -1.42 -9.72 -1.72
N LEU A 37 -1.40 -8.71 -0.87
CA LEU A 37 -0.23 -8.34 -0.09
C LEU A 37 -0.49 -8.62 1.39
N TYR A 38 0.50 -9.24 2.04
CA TYR A 38 0.40 -9.73 3.40
C TYR A 38 1.52 -9.21 4.29
N ASP A 39 1.18 -8.94 5.56
CA ASP A 39 2.17 -8.78 6.62
C ASP A 39 2.79 -10.15 6.92
N PRO A 40 4.13 -10.32 6.73
CA PRO A 40 4.77 -11.62 6.92
C PRO A 40 4.67 -12.15 8.36
N ARG A 41 4.47 -11.27 9.34
CA ARG A 41 4.33 -11.66 10.75
C ARG A 41 2.99 -12.32 11.06
N LEU A 42 1.95 -12.02 10.25
CA LEU A 42 0.58 -12.42 10.51
C LEU A 42 0.03 -13.38 9.45
N HIS A 43 0.81 -13.67 8.41
CA HIS A 43 0.39 -14.54 7.31
C HIS A 43 0.77 -15.99 7.61
N PHE A 44 -0.21 -16.84 7.87
CA PHE A 44 -0.03 -18.23 8.24
C PHE A 44 -0.39 -19.22 7.14
N SER A 45 -0.99 -18.78 6.04
CA SER A 45 -1.44 -19.64 4.95
C SER A 45 -1.44 -18.86 3.64
N GLN A 46 -1.04 -19.51 2.55
CA GLN A 46 -1.15 -18.92 1.21
C GLN A 46 -2.61 -18.73 0.74
N TRP A 47 -3.55 -19.35 1.44
CA TRP A 47 -4.98 -19.20 1.22
C TRP A 47 -5.60 -18.52 2.43
N GLY A 48 -6.56 -17.63 2.17
CA GLY A 48 -7.24 -16.90 3.24
C GLY A 48 -6.72 -15.49 3.42
N SER A 49 -7.14 -14.88 4.51
CA SER A 49 -6.98 -13.44 4.75
C SER A 49 -6.15 -13.09 5.98
N ASP A 50 -5.49 -14.06 6.60
CA ASP A 50 -4.62 -13.78 7.75
C ASP A 50 -3.44 -12.91 7.33
N GLY A 51 -3.32 -11.74 7.94
CA GLY A 51 -2.27 -10.78 7.62
C GLY A 51 -2.48 -10.01 6.32
N LEU A 52 -3.63 -10.14 5.65
CA LEU A 52 -3.93 -9.39 4.43
C LEU A 52 -3.95 -7.88 4.73
N ILE A 53 -3.17 -7.11 4.00
CA ILE A 53 -3.08 -5.65 4.18
C ILE A 53 -3.68 -4.88 3.00
N LEU A 54 -3.56 -5.40 1.78
CA LEU A 54 -4.03 -4.72 0.56
C LEU A 54 -4.23 -5.73 -0.55
N GLN A 55 -5.27 -5.53 -1.36
CA GLN A 55 -5.49 -6.24 -2.62
C GLN A 55 -5.23 -5.31 -3.80
N LEU A 56 -4.65 -5.84 -4.86
CA LEU A 56 -4.40 -5.14 -6.11
C LEU A 56 -5.18 -5.83 -7.23
N HIS A 57 -5.82 -5.06 -8.09
CA HIS A 57 -6.63 -5.60 -9.18
C HIS A 57 -6.43 -4.77 -10.46
N ALA A 58 -6.42 -5.42 -11.61
CA ALA A 58 -6.37 -4.72 -12.90
C ALA A 58 -7.68 -3.99 -13.19
N TRP A 59 -7.60 -2.93 -14.03
CA TRP A 59 -8.75 -2.10 -14.37
C TRP A 59 -9.79 -2.84 -15.19
N ASP A 60 -9.40 -3.32 -16.35
CA ASP A 60 -10.29 -3.97 -17.31
C ASP A 60 -9.97 -5.45 -17.35
N VAL A 61 -10.74 -6.21 -16.62
CA VAL A 61 -10.70 -7.66 -16.68
C VAL A 61 -12.08 -8.17 -17.05
N ASP A 62 -12.08 -9.22 -17.88
CA ASP A 62 -13.30 -9.88 -18.27
C ASP A 62 -13.81 -10.81 -17.16
N HIS A 63 -14.21 -10.19 -16.07
CA HIS A 63 -14.74 -10.87 -14.90
C HIS A 63 -16.23 -10.60 -14.72
N HIS A 64 -16.86 -11.41 -13.87
CA HIS A 64 -18.28 -11.34 -13.56
C HIS A 64 -18.75 -9.96 -13.07
N HIS A 65 -17.86 -9.14 -12.53
CA HIS A 65 -18.19 -7.80 -12.03
C HIS A 65 -17.91 -6.68 -13.05
N GLY A 66 -17.24 -6.97 -14.17
CA GLY A 66 -16.85 -5.95 -15.15
C GLY A 66 -15.75 -5.01 -14.68
N SER A 67 -15.66 -3.84 -15.28
CA SER A 67 -14.66 -2.82 -14.91
C SER A 67 -14.89 -2.30 -13.50
N MET A 68 -13.80 -2.10 -12.75
CA MET A 68 -13.83 -1.66 -11.37
C MET A 68 -13.69 -0.14 -11.20
N GLY A 69 -13.70 0.61 -12.28
CA GLY A 69 -13.59 2.06 -12.23
C GLY A 69 -13.34 2.64 -13.62
N ASP A 70 -13.03 3.94 -13.66
CA ASP A 70 -12.71 4.67 -14.89
C ASP A 70 -11.22 5.07 -14.88
N PRO A 71 -10.37 4.45 -15.72
CA PRO A 71 -8.95 4.78 -15.79
C PRO A 71 -8.66 6.18 -16.33
N GLY A 72 -9.66 6.85 -16.94
CA GLY A 72 -9.56 8.22 -17.42
C GLY A 72 -9.70 9.29 -16.33
N VAL A 73 -10.05 8.88 -15.11
CA VAL A 73 -10.24 9.78 -13.96
C VAL A 73 -9.08 9.59 -12.98
N PRO A 74 -8.53 10.68 -12.36
CA PRO A 74 -7.51 10.52 -11.34
C PRO A 74 -7.96 9.61 -10.19
N VAL A 75 -7.08 8.72 -9.76
CA VAL A 75 -7.37 7.74 -8.70
C VAL A 75 -7.30 8.39 -7.32
N GLY A 76 -8.00 7.78 -6.37
CA GLY A 76 -7.76 7.98 -4.93
C GLY A 76 -8.13 9.33 -4.36
N ASN A 77 -8.98 10.12 -5.03
CA ASN A 77 -9.43 11.39 -4.48
C ASN A 77 -10.14 11.16 -3.14
N GLY A 78 -9.56 11.73 -2.05
CA GLY A 78 -10.11 11.56 -0.70
C GLY A 78 -9.76 10.24 -0.02
N VAL A 79 -8.90 9.41 -0.63
CA VAL A 79 -8.43 8.14 -0.06
C VAL A 79 -6.92 8.21 0.18
N LEU A 80 -6.52 7.86 1.40
CA LEU A 80 -5.13 7.72 1.80
C LEU A 80 -4.92 6.28 2.27
N LEU A 81 -3.96 5.60 1.67
CA LEU A 81 -3.57 4.24 2.08
C LEU A 81 -2.54 4.37 3.20
N TRP A 82 -2.95 4.07 4.42
CA TRP A 82 -2.18 4.35 5.64
C TRP A 82 -1.62 3.08 6.25
N PHE A 83 -0.29 3.05 6.44
CA PHE A 83 0.42 1.89 6.99
C PHE A 83 1.34 2.32 8.15
N GLU A 84 1.13 1.74 9.32
CA GLU A 84 2.03 1.86 10.45
C GLU A 84 3.12 0.80 10.35
N LEU A 85 4.37 1.20 10.52
CA LEU A 85 5.53 0.32 10.42
C LEU A 85 6.40 0.44 11.67
N ASP A 86 6.78 -0.69 12.23
CA ASP A 86 7.62 -0.74 13.44
C ASP A 86 8.99 -0.11 13.21
N ASP A 87 9.58 -0.31 12.04
CA ASP A 87 10.83 0.33 11.62
C ASP A 87 10.56 1.38 10.53
N PHE A 88 10.08 2.53 10.96
CA PHE A 88 9.78 3.66 10.10
C PHE A 88 11.03 4.17 9.36
N ASP A 89 12.17 4.25 10.05
CA ASP A 89 13.41 4.77 9.44
C ASP A 89 13.89 3.89 8.29
N ALA A 90 13.80 2.57 8.44
CA ALA A 90 14.11 1.63 7.36
C ALA A 90 13.14 1.79 6.18
N ALA A 91 11.86 2.01 6.44
CA ALA A 91 10.86 2.24 5.39
C ALA A 91 11.11 3.56 4.66
N VAL A 92 11.49 4.61 5.35
CA VAL A 92 11.90 5.88 4.72
C VAL A 92 13.09 5.67 3.78
N ALA A 93 14.10 4.91 4.21
CA ALA A 93 15.25 4.59 3.37
C ALA A 93 14.82 3.83 2.10
N ARG A 94 13.94 2.84 2.22
CA ARG A 94 13.40 2.11 1.06
C ARG A 94 12.59 3.02 0.12
N ALA A 95 11.81 3.93 0.68
CA ALA A 95 11.07 4.93 -0.12
C ALA A 95 12.01 5.80 -0.94
N ARG A 96 13.12 6.25 -0.35
CA ARG A 96 14.15 7.03 -1.05
C ARG A 96 14.79 6.22 -2.18
N GLU A 97 15.13 4.96 -1.93
CA GLU A 97 15.70 4.06 -2.95
C GLU A 97 14.73 3.80 -4.11
N LEU A 98 13.44 3.68 -3.82
CA LEU A 98 12.39 3.53 -4.83
C LEU A 98 12.23 4.78 -5.70
N GLY A 99 12.67 5.94 -5.23
CA GLY A 99 12.43 7.21 -5.89
C GLY A 99 10.95 7.58 -5.95
N ALA A 100 10.15 7.11 -5.01
CA ALA A 100 8.72 7.41 -4.96
C ALA A 100 8.49 8.94 -4.86
N PRO A 101 7.57 9.53 -5.64
CA PRO A 101 7.25 10.94 -5.51
C PRO A 101 6.76 11.27 -4.11
N VAL A 102 7.34 12.31 -3.51
CA VAL A 102 7.00 12.76 -2.16
C VAL A 102 5.90 13.80 -2.21
N VAL A 103 4.80 13.56 -1.52
CA VAL A 103 3.70 14.51 -1.34
C VAL A 103 3.98 15.42 -0.15
N LEU A 104 4.40 14.82 0.97
CA LEU A 104 4.74 15.53 2.19
C LEU A 104 5.90 14.80 2.86
N ASP A 105 7.02 15.48 3.01
CA ASP A 105 8.23 14.87 3.54
C ASP A 105 8.10 14.49 5.02
N VAL A 106 9.07 13.76 5.53
CA VAL A 106 9.06 13.28 6.92
C VAL A 106 8.78 14.43 7.86
N HIS A 107 7.74 14.27 8.66
CA HIS A 107 7.32 15.25 9.66
C HIS A 107 6.67 14.54 10.83
N ARG A 108 6.58 15.24 11.95
CA ARG A 108 5.87 14.76 13.13
C ARG A 108 4.42 15.24 13.10
N ASN A 109 3.49 14.32 13.24
CA ASN A 109 2.09 14.63 13.50
C ASN A 109 1.89 14.63 15.02
N PRO A 110 1.55 15.77 15.64
CA PRO A 110 1.47 15.86 17.09
C PRO A 110 0.25 15.15 17.68
N ASN A 111 -0.80 14.91 16.91
CA ASN A 111 -2.04 14.32 17.41
C ASN A 111 -1.86 12.84 17.79
N PRO A 112 -1.45 11.95 16.87
CA PRO A 112 -1.09 10.59 17.25
C PRO A 112 0.32 10.50 17.87
N ALA A 113 1.09 11.58 17.85
CA ALA A 113 2.47 11.61 18.31
C ALA A 113 3.34 10.57 17.59
N HIS A 114 3.37 10.66 16.26
CA HIS A 114 4.19 9.81 15.39
C HIS A 114 4.79 10.61 14.23
N ARG A 115 5.72 10.01 13.51
CA ARG A 115 6.28 10.57 12.26
C ARG A 115 5.58 9.98 11.05
N GLU A 116 5.48 10.77 9.99
CA GLU A 116 4.81 10.38 8.73
C GLU A 116 5.67 10.75 7.52
N LEU A 117 5.52 9.98 6.45
CA LEU A 117 5.99 10.31 5.11
C LEU A 117 4.87 9.99 4.12
N TRP A 118 4.49 10.97 3.30
CA TRP A 118 3.42 10.84 2.31
C TRP A 118 4.01 10.73 0.91
N LEU A 119 3.62 9.69 0.20
CA LEU A 119 4.17 9.30 -1.10
C LEU A 119 3.06 9.08 -2.13
N LYS A 120 3.44 9.03 -3.40
CA LYS A 120 2.58 8.49 -4.46
C LYS A 120 3.04 7.10 -4.87
N ASP A 121 2.07 6.21 -5.07
CA ASP A 121 2.33 4.91 -5.67
C ASP A 121 2.38 5.01 -7.21
N PRO A 122 2.66 3.90 -7.94
CA PRO A 122 2.75 3.94 -9.41
C PRO A 122 1.50 4.43 -10.14
N ASP A 123 0.31 4.28 -9.56
CA ASP A 123 -0.95 4.74 -10.16
C ASP A 123 -1.34 6.16 -9.72
N GLY A 124 -0.69 6.70 -8.70
CA GLY A 124 -1.00 8.01 -8.15
C GLY A 124 -1.85 8.00 -6.88
N TYR A 125 -2.08 6.84 -6.26
CA TYR A 125 -2.66 6.79 -4.92
C TYR A 125 -1.72 7.40 -3.90
N THR A 126 -2.27 8.16 -2.96
CA THR A 126 -1.49 8.67 -1.83
C THR A 126 -1.31 7.57 -0.80
N VAL A 127 -0.06 7.28 -0.49
CA VAL A 127 0.35 6.27 0.49
C VAL A 127 1.04 6.99 1.64
N VAL A 128 0.59 6.73 2.86
CA VAL A 128 1.22 7.25 4.07
C VAL A 128 1.88 6.10 4.81
N ILE A 129 3.15 6.22 5.10
CA ILE A 129 3.83 5.37 6.07
C ILE A 129 4.06 6.18 7.34
N CYS A 130 3.85 5.56 8.48
CA CYS A 130 4.03 6.21 9.77
C CYS A 130 4.71 5.31 10.78
N SER A 131 5.34 5.93 11.77
CA SER A 131 5.83 5.24 12.97
C SER A 131 4.67 4.93 13.91
N PRO A 132 4.86 4.04 14.91
CA PRO A 132 3.84 3.78 15.91
C PRO A 132 3.39 5.02 16.67
N ASP A 133 2.12 5.04 17.06
CA ASP A 133 1.55 6.13 17.86
C ASP A 133 2.26 6.25 19.21
N GLY A 134 2.35 7.49 19.70
CA GLY A 134 2.99 7.76 21.00
C GLY A 134 4.52 7.70 20.95
N GLU A 135 5.11 7.81 19.77
CA GLU A 135 6.57 7.87 19.64
C GLU A 135 7.13 9.10 20.38
N ALA A 136 8.17 8.90 21.15
CA ALA A 136 8.85 10.01 21.86
C ALA A 136 9.41 11.03 20.85
N PRO A 137 9.41 12.33 21.22
CA PRO A 137 9.98 13.37 20.36
C PRO A 137 11.46 13.16 20.04
#